data_f4995f2033ca89bd6d8a123e44a7b71f
#
_entry.id   f4995f2033ca89bd6d8a123e44a7b71f
#
_cell.length_a   1.000
_cell.length_b   1.000
_cell.length_c   1.000
_cell.angle_alpha   90.00
_cell.angle_beta   90.00
_cell.angle_gamma   90.00
#
_symmetry.space_group_name_H-M   'P 1'
#
loop_
_entity.id
_entity.type
_entity.pdbx_description
1 polymer ?
#
loop_
_entity_poly.entity_id
_entity_poly.type
_entity_poly.pdbx_seq_one_letter_code
_entity_poly.pdbx_strand_id
1 'polypeptide(L)'
;MATAKSKAVKEFVFEWEGKDRNGKMMRGEMRAGGENQVQAALRRQGVLPAKIKKRRMRSGKPIKAKDLAIFTRQLATMMKAGVPLLQAFDIVGRGNSNPSVTRLLNDIRTDVETGTSLSTAFRKYPMYFDNLYCNLVEAGEQAGILDQLLDRLAVYMEKTEAIKSKIKSALMYPISVVVVAFVVVAVIMIFVIPAFKEVFSSFGADLPAPTLFVIGMSEFFVAYWWLIFGSIGGGLYFFFQAWKRNEKMQKFMDRLLLKVPVFGTLIEKSIIARWTRTLSTMFAAGVPLVEALDSVGGAAGNSIYLEATERIQHEVSTGTSLTAAMTNANLFPTMVLQMCSIGEESGSIDHMLGKAADFYEAEVDDMVAGLSSLMEPIIIVFLGSLIGGIVVSMYLPIFKLGQVV
;
A
#
# COMPACT_ATOMS: atom_id res chain seq x y z
N MET A 1 9.21 26.65 26.21
CA MET A 1 9.03 25.65 27.29
C MET A 1 8.99 24.27 26.63
N ALA A 2 9.96 23.43 26.93
CA ALA A 2 10.11 22.11 26.31
C ALA A 2 9.07 21.14 26.90
N THR A 3 8.13 20.69 26.09
CA THR A 3 7.18 19.63 26.46
C THR A 3 7.94 18.31 26.53
N ALA A 4 8.10 17.77 27.72
CA ALA A 4 8.67 16.47 27.99
C ALA A 4 7.80 15.40 27.31
N LYS A 5 8.34 14.72 26.28
CA LYS A 5 7.76 13.51 25.72
C LYS A 5 7.66 12.47 26.85
N SER A 6 6.43 12.20 27.30
CA SER A 6 6.11 11.07 28.16
C SER A 6 6.58 9.80 27.47
N LYS A 7 7.58 9.12 28.03
CA LYS A 7 7.98 7.77 27.61
C LYS A 7 6.79 6.85 27.87
N ALA A 8 6.13 6.41 26.80
CA ALA A 8 5.12 5.37 26.90
C ALA A 8 5.75 4.16 27.61
N VAL A 9 5.20 3.81 28.77
CA VAL A 9 5.61 2.64 29.54
C VAL A 9 5.29 1.42 28.69
N LYS A 10 6.31 0.62 28.34
CA LYS A 10 6.10 -0.62 27.58
C LYS A 10 5.27 -1.58 28.44
N GLU A 11 4.00 -1.73 28.12
CA GLU A 11 3.14 -2.72 28.76
C GLU A 11 3.38 -4.10 28.16
N PHE A 12 3.37 -5.11 29.04
CA PHE A 12 3.51 -6.51 28.69
C PHE A 12 2.26 -7.28 29.13
N VAL A 13 1.92 -8.32 28.39
CA VAL A 13 0.84 -9.23 28.79
C VAL A 13 1.44 -10.32 29.67
N PHE A 14 0.83 -10.51 30.84
CA PHE A 14 1.18 -11.58 31.78
C PHE A 14 0.01 -12.56 31.86
N GLU A 15 0.30 -13.84 31.65
CA GLU A 15 -0.61 -14.93 32.01
C GLU A 15 -0.40 -15.24 33.50
N TRP A 16 -1.49 -15.29 34.23
CA TRP A 16 -1.43 -15.63 35.64
C TRP A 16 -2.34 -16.79 36.02
N GLU A 17 -1.90 -17.57 36.96
CA GLU A 17 -2.67 -18.61 37.62
C GLU A 17 -2.65 -18.28 39.12
N GLY A 18 -3.80 -18.32 39.77
CA GLY A 18 -3.93 -17.98 41.18
C GLY A 18 -5.12 -18.68 41.85
N LYS A 19 -5.20 -18.59 43.15
CA LYS A 19 -6.33 -19.09 43.94
C LYS A 19 -7.15 -17.94 44.46
N ASP A 20 -8.47 -18.02 44.31
CA ASP A 20 -9.43 -17.11 44.91
C ASP A 20 -9.53 -17.37 46.44
N ARG A 21 -10.18 -16.48 47.19
CA ARG A 21 -10.43 -16.63 48.64
C ARG A 21 -11.08 -17.94 49.01
N ASN A 22 -11.81 -18.57 48.08
CA ASN A 22 -12.48 -19.85 48.26
C ASN A 22 -11.60 -21.07 47.86
N GLY A 23 -10.30 -20.87 47.57
CA GLY A 23 -9.38 -21.93 47.16
C GLY A 23 -9.53 -22.39 45.71
N LYS A 24 -10.43 -21.80 44.90
CA LYS A 24 -10.68 -22.18 43.53
C LYS A 24 -9.56 -21.64 42.63
N MET A 25 -8.99 -22.48 41.75
CA MET A 25 -7.99 -22.08 40.79
C MET A 25 -8.62 -21.19 39.70
N MET A 26 -8.06 -20.00 39.53
CA MET A 26 -8.42 -19.05 38.49
C MET A 26 -7.21 -18.80 37.60
N ARG A 27 -7.47 -18.58 36.30
CA ARG A 27 -6.48 -18.25 35.29
C ARG A 27 -6.97 -17.05 34.50
N GLY A 28 -6.03 -16.18 34.12
CA GLY A 28 -6.39 -15.00 33.35
C GLY A 28 -5.15 -14.34 32.71
N GLU A 29 -5.40 -13.32 31.94
CA GLU A 29 -4.37 -12.46 31.36
C GLU A 29 -4.52 -11.04 31.91
N MET A 30 -3.39 -10.37 32.18
CA MET A 30 -3.38 -8.99 32.65
C MET A 30 -2.26 -8.20 31.96
N ARG A 31 -2.54 -6.96 31.57
CA ARG A 31 -1.54 -6.04 31.03
C ARG A 31 -0.93 -5.21 32.16
N ALA A 32 0.38 -5.13 32.20
CA ALA A 32 1.12 -4.31 33.17
C ALA A 32 2.52 -4.00 32.69
N GLY A 33 3.12 -2.95 33.23
CA GLY A 33 4.51 -2.59 32.93
C GLY A 33 5.54 -3.55 33.54
N GLY A 34 5.13 -4.42 34.50
CA GLY A 34 5.98 -5.40 35.16
C GLY A 34 5.21 -6.41 36.01
N GLU A 35 5.87 -7.50 36.35
CA GLU A 35 5.31 -8.61 37.14
C GLU A 35 4.81 -8.16 38.55
N ASN A 36 5.51 -7.22 39.16
CA ASN A 36 5.14 -6.67 40.44
C ASN A 36 3.78 -5.93 40.44
N GLN A 37 3.47 -5.27 39.31
CA GLN A 37 2.19 -4.58 39.13
C GLN A 37 1.04 -5.58 38.96
N VAL A 38 1.27 -6.68 38.23
CA VAL A 38 0.30 -7.79 38.09
C VAL A 38 0.02 -8.41 39.46
N GLN A 39 1.07 -8.69 40.22
CA GLN A 39 0.94 -9.27 41.58
C GLN A 39 0.15 -8.37 42.54
N ALA A 40 0.42 -7.06 42.48
CA ALA A 40 -0.29 -6.09 43.30
C ALA A 40 -1.78 -5.98 42.90
N ALA A 41 -2.07 -5.98 41.59
CA ALA A 41 -3.44 -5.93 41.08
C ALA A 41 -4.26 -7.18 41.44
N LEU A 42 -3.67 -8.39 41.30
CA LEU A 42 -4.31 -9.65 41.65
C LEU A 42 -4.59 -9.74 43.14
N ARG A 43 -3.67 -9.31 44.01
CA ARG A 43 -3.88 -9.25 45.46
C ARG A 43 -5.02 -8.30 45.83
N ARG A 44 -5.16 -7.15 45.17
CA ARG A 44 -6.30 -6.23 45.33
C ARG A 44 -7.64 -6.85 44.96
N GLN A 45 -7.64 -7.75 43.97
CA GLN A 45 -8.82 -8.50 43.55
C GLN A 45 -9.10 -9.74 44.42
N GLY A 46 -8.29 -9.99 45.46
CA GLY A 46 -8.45 -11.13 46.35
C GLY A 46 -7.93 -12.45 45.79
N VAL A 47 -7.15 -12.41 44.75
CA VAL A 47 -6.52 -13.59 44.12
C VAL A 47 -5.06 -13.69 44.56
N LEU A 48 -4.70 -14.85 45.15
CA LEU A 48 -3.32 -15.17 45.49
C LEU A 48 -2.62 -15.76 44.22
N PRO A 49 -1.70 -15.00 43.59
CA PRO A 49 -1.04 -15.50 42.40
C PRO A 49 -0.09 -16.66 42.73
N ALA A 50 -0.27 -17.80 42.09
CA ALA A 50 0.61 -18.98 42.19
C ALA A 50 1.69 -18.97 41.10
N LYS A 51 1.36 -18.45 39.93
CA LYS A 51 2.28 -18.40 38.77
C LYS A 51 1.96 -17.19 37.93
N ILE A 52 2.98 -16.40 37.63
CA ILE A 52 2.89 -15.27 36.69
C ILE A 52 3.95 -15.54 35.61
N LYS A 53 3.54 -15.59 34.34
CA LYS A 53 4.45 -15.74 33.22
C LYS A 53 4.26 -14.56 32.27
N LYS A 54 5.36 -13.89 31.94
CA LYS A 54 5.38 -12.91 30.87
C LYS A 54 5.15 -13.63 29.55
N ARG A 55 4.01 -13.38 28.92
CA ARG A 55 3.73 -13.91 27.60
C ARG A 55 4.48 -13.08 26.57
N ARG A 56 5.29 -13.74 25.76
CA ARG A 56 5.86 -13.09 24.59
C ARG A 56 4.69 -12.80 23.66
N MET A 57 4.33 -11.51 23.53
CA MET A 57 3.28 -11.13 22.58
C MET A 57 3.62 -11.73 21.24
N ARG A 58 2.77 -12.64 20.74
CA ARG A 58 2.87 -13.05 19.33
C ARG A 58 2.79 -11.75 18.55
N SER A 59 3.89 -11.35 17.91
CA SER A 59 3.91 -10.24 16.97
C SER A 59 2.87 -10.60 15.92
N GLY A 60 1.73 -9.94 15.96
CA GLY A 60 0.69 -10.13 14.94
C GLY A 60 1.27 -9.69 13.60
N LYS A 61 0.74 -10.21 12.53
CA LYS A 61 1.08 -9.77 11.17
C LYS A 61 0.81 -8.26 11.07
N PRO A 62 1.57 -7.50 10.27
CA PRO A 62 1.25 -6.09 10.02
C PRO A 62 -0.18 -5.99 9.47
N ILE A 63 -0.91 -4.99 9.94
CA ILE A 63 -2.28 -4.71 9.49
C ILE A 63 -2.18 -4.16 8.06
N LYS A 64 -2.92 -4.76 7.14
CA LYS A 64 -2.97 -4.35 5.73
C LYS A 64 -4.26 -3.57 5.48
N ALA A 65 -4.27 -2.74 4.44
CA ALA A 65 -5.48 -2.01 4.02
C ALA A 65 -6.67 -2.96 3.73
N LYS A 66 -6.40 -4.15 3.17
CA LYS A 66 -7.41 -5.19 3.00
C LYS A 66 -8.07 -5.64 4.32
N ASP A 67 -7.29 -5.74 5.40
CA ASP A 67 -7.82 -6.13 6.71
C ASP A 67 -8.79 -5.05 7.24
N LEU A 68 -8.45 -3.78 6.99
CA LEU A 68 -9.30 -2.64 7.36
C LEU A 68 -10.56 -2.56 6.50
N ALA A 69 -10.47 -2.82 5.19
CA ALA A 69 -11.63 -2.87 4.30
C ALA A 69 -12.63 -3.95 4.75
N ILE A 70 -12.14 -5.15 5.09
CA ILE A 70 -12.96 -6.25 5.60
C ILE A 70 -13.61 -5.85 6.95
N PHE A 71 -12.83 -5.26 7.85
CA PHE A 71 -13.35 -4.76 9.12
C PHE A 71 -14.46 -3.74 8.89
N THR A 72 -14.24 -2.73 8.04
CA THR A 72 -15.21 -1.67 7.77
C THR A 72 -16.50 -2.24 7.15
N ARG A 73 -16.39 -3.18 6.23
CA ARG A 73 -17.55 -3.88 5.64
C ARG A 73 -18.34 -4.66 6.69
N GLN A 74 -17.66 -5.39 7.56
CA GLN A 74 -18.31 -6.13 8.63
C GLN A 74 -19.01 -5.20 9.62
N LEU A 75 -18.34 -4.11 10.02
CA LEU A 75 -18.92 -3.10 10.90
C LEU A 75 -20.17 -2.46 10.27
N ALA A 76 -20.07 -2.00 9.02
CA ALA A 76 -21.18 -1.43 8.26
C ALA A 76 -22.37 -2.38 8.18
N THR A 77 -22.13 -3.65 7.87
CA THR A 77 -23.19 -4.67 7.76
C THR A 77 -23.89 -4.89 9.10
N MET A 78 -23.15 -4.94 10.20
CA MET A 78 -23.74 -5.11 11.53
C MET A 78 -24.53 -3.87 11.98
N MET A 79 -23.98 -2.67 11.72
CA MET A 79 -24.69 -1.42 12.03
C MET A 79 -25.99 -1.31 11.22
N LYS A 80 -25.96 -1.68 9.94
CA LYS A 80 -27.16 -1.72 9.04
C LYS A 80 -28.20 -2.74 9.53
N ALA A 81 -27.76 -3.83 10.15
CA ALA A 81 -28.62 -4.83 10.79
C ALA A 81 -29.15 -4.40 12.19
N GLY A 82 -28.81 -3.19 12.66
CA GLY A 82 -29.25 -2.66 13.94
C GLY A 82 -28.44 -3.16 15.14
N VAL A 83 -27.27 -3.80 14.92
CA VAL A 83 -26.41 -4.23 16.04
C VAL A 83 -25.75 -3.00 16.67
N PRO A 84 -25.81 -2.84 18.01
CA PRO A 84 -25.15 -1.73 18.69
C PRO A 84 -23.66 -1.66 18.40
N LEU A 85 -23.12 -0.44 18.25
CA LEU A 85 -21.74 -0.18 17.84
C LEU A 85 -20.69 -0.97 18.65
N LEU A 86 -20.75 -0.89 19.98
CA LEU A 86 -19.80 -1.59 20.87
C LEU A 86 -19.86 -3.12 20.73
N GLN A 87 -21.06 -3.65 20.50
CA GLN A 87 -21.27 -5.08 20.26
C GLN A 87 -20.72 -5.49 18.90
N ALA A 88 -20.92 -4.67 17.87
CA ALA A 88 -20.35 -4.90 16.55
C ALA A 88 -18.81 -4.95 16.59
N PHE A 89 -18.17 -4.02 17.28
CA PHE A 89 -16.72 -4.04 17.52
C PHE A 89 -16.25 -5.34 18.21
N ASP A 90 -16.95 -5.81 19.20
CA ASP A 90 -16.60 -7.04 19.93
C ASP A 90 -16.70 -8.27 19.00
N ILE A 91 -17.77 -8.39 18.23
CA ILE A 91 -17.98 -9.51 17.28
C ILE A 91 -16.89 -9.51 16.20
N VAL A 92 -16.67 -8.37 15.55
CA VAL A 92 -15.66 -8.25 14.49
C VAL A 92 -14.26 -8.45 15.02
N GLY A 93 -13.95 -7.92 16.21
CA GLY A 93 -12.66 -8.08 16.87
C GLY A 93 -12.34 -9.53 17.21
N ARG A 94 -13.31 -10.30 17.73
CA ARG A 94 -13.14 -11.73 18.04
C ARG A 94 -13.08 -12.60 16.78
N GLY A 95 -13.79 -12.21 15.72
CA GLY A 95 -13.83 -12.94 14.44
C GLY A 95 -12.60 -12.74 13.56
N ASN A 96 -11.72 -11.80 13.89
CA ASN A 96 -10.58 -11.47 13.01
C ASN A 96 -9.41 -12.44 13.20
N SER A 97 -8.86 -12.93 12.09
CA SER A 97 -7.72 -13.86 12.08
C SER A 97 -6.37 -13.21 12.42
N ASN A 98 -6.28 -11.87 12.32
CA ASN A 98 -5.05 -11.12 12.61
C ASN A 98 -5.10 -10.53 14.03
N PRO A 99 -4.29 -11.04 14.98
CA PRO A 99 -4.28 -10.54 16.37
C PRO A 99 -3.93 -9.04 16.51
N SER A 100 -3.26 -8.45 15.50
CA SER A 100 -2.97 -7.02 15.50
C SER A 100 -4.23 -6.20 15.23
N VAL A 101 -5.11 -6.67 14.33
CA VAL A 101 -6.41 -6.05 14.06
C VAL A 101 -7.29 -6.17 15.29
N THR A 102 -7.40 -7.36 15.89
CA THR A 102 -8.18 -7.57 17.12
C THR A 102 -7.77 -6.61 18.23
N ARG A 103 -6.44 -6.37 18.41
CA ARG A 103 -5.94 -5.40 19.39
C ARG A 103 -6.36 -3.98 19.05
N LEU A 104 -6.14 -3.55 17.83
CA LEU A 104 -6.52 -2.22 17.35
C LEU A 104 -8.01 -1.96 17.60
N LEU A 105 -8.87 -2.92 17.25
CA LEU A 105 -10.32 -2.80 17.43
C LEU A 105 -10.74 -2.78 18.91
N ASN A 106 -10.07 -3.56 19.76
CA ASN A 106 -10.32 -3.52 21.21
C ASN A 106 -9.89 -2.20 21.84
N ASP A 107 -8.77 -1.62 21.39
CA ASP A 107 -8.31 -0.34 21.90
C ASP A 107 -9.29 0.79 21.49
N ILE A 108 -9.75 0.79 20.21
CA ILE A 108 -10.78 1.74 19.73
C ILE A 108 -12.10 1.54 20.48
N ARG A 109 -12.56 0.29 20.66
CA ARG A 109 -13.77 -0.02 21.41
C ARG A 109 -13.70 0.55 22.84
N THR A 110 -12.57 0.36 23.52
CA THR A 110 -12.36 0.86 24.87
C THR A 110 -12.41 2.39 24.93
N ASP A 111 -11.82 3.07 23.94
CA ASP A 111 -11.89 4.53 23.83
C ASP A 111 -13.35 5.00 23.68
N VAL A 112 -14.13 4.35 22.82
CA VAL A 112 -15.56 4.68 22.61
C VAL A 112 -16.39 4.36 23.85
N GLU A 113 -16.14 3.23 24.51
CA GLU A 113 -16.81 2.83 25.78
C GLU A 113 -16.56 3.83 26.92
N THR A 114 -15.41 4.51 26.91
CA THR A 114 -15.07 5.58 27.86
C THR A 114 -15.63 6.95 27.48
N GLY A 115 -16.41 7.06 26.40
CA GLY A 115 -17.10 8.28 25.98
C GLY A 115 -16.37 9.12 24.93
N THR A 116 -15.28 8.60 24.34
CA THR A 116 -14.62 9.26 23.18
C THR A 116 -15.48 9.03 21.94
N SER A 117 -15.66 10.05 21.07
CA SER A 117 -16.33 9.84 19.79
C SER A 117 -15.58 8.84 18.92
N LEU A 118 -16.29 8.10 18.06
CA LEU A 118 -15.70 7.07 17.22
C LEU A 118 -14.66 7.67 16.24
N SER A 119 -14.99 8.81 15.63
CA SER A 119 -14.08 9.57 14.77
C SER A 119 -12.78 9.97 15.48
N THR A 120 -12.88 10.47 16.72
CA THR A 120 -11.70 10.80 17.54
C THR A 120 -10.89 9.56 17.92
N ALA A 121 -11.55 8.44 18.22
CA ALA A 121 -10.86 7.17 18.50
C ALA A 121 -10.07 6.67 17.28
N PHE A 122 -10.63 6.77 16.07
CA PHE A 122 -9.90 6.44 14.84
C PHE A 122 -8.73 7.39 14.55
N ARG A 123 -8.88 8.69 14.79
CA ARG A 123 -7.81 9.70 14.60
C ARG A 123 -6.56 9.45 15.45
N LYS A 124 -6.64 8.67 16.53
CA LYS A 124 -5.48 8.22 17.31
C LYS A 124 -4.54 7.29 16.52
N TYR A 125 -5.04 6.71 15.43
CA TYR A 125 -4.32 5.73 14.60
C TYR A 125 -4.18 6.17 13.13
N PRO A 126 -3.48 7.29 12.84
CA PRO A 126 -3.39 7.87 11.50
C PRO A 126 -2.67 6.99 10.47
N MET A 127 -1.94 5.97 10.92
CA MET A 127 -1.31 4.98 10.04
C MET A 127 -2.32 4.01 9.39
N TYR A 128 -3.52 3.90 9.97
CA TYR A 128 -4.56 2.95 9.55
C TYR A 128 -5.81 3.65 9.03
N PHE A 129 -6.16 4.80 9.61
CA PHE A 129 -7.36 5.56 9.29
C PHE A 129 -6.94 6.97 8.85
N ASP A 130 -7.12 7.25 7.58
CA ASP A 130 -6.81 8.54 6.97
C ASP A 130 -7.89 9.59 7.27
N ASN A 131 -7.66 10.83 6.81
CA ASN A 131 -8.60 11.93 7.02
C ASN A 131 -9.97 11.64 6.41
N LEU A 132 -10.01 11.00 5.23
CA LEU A 132 -11.26 10.62 4.58
C LEU A 132 -12.09 9.71 5.50
N TYR A 133 -11.45 8.66 6.04
CA TYR A 133 -12.09 7.71 6.95
C TYR A 133 -12.67 8.43 8.18
N CYS A 134 -11.84 9.23 8.83
CA CYS A 134 -12.21 9.92 10.07
C CYS A 134 -13.31 10.96 9.83
N ASN A 135 -13.27 11.72 8.74
CA ASN A 135 -14.25 12.76 8.42
C ASN A 135 -15.61 12.15 8.05
N LEU A 136 -15.63 11.04 7.30
CA LEU A 136 -16.89 10.33 7.00
C LEU A 136 -17.53 9.74 8.26
N VAL A 137 -16.73 9.16 9.16
CA VAL A 137 -17.22 8.67 10.44
C VAL A 137 -17.77 9.80 11.30
N GLU A 138 -17.08 10.95 11.35
CA GLU A 138 -17.51 12.13 12.08
C GLU A 138 -18.85 12.67 11.57
N ALA A 139 -18.98 12.83 10.25
CA ALA A 139 -20.23 13.23 9.62
C ALA A 139 -21.37 12.24 9.95
N GLY A 140 -21.10 10.93 9.94
CA GLY A 140 -22.06 9.90 10.29
C GLY A 140 -22.48 9.92 11.76
N GLU A 141 -21.55 10.18 12.66
CA GLU A 141 -21.85 10.35 14.09
C GLU A 141 -22.73 11.58 14.34
N GLN A 142 -22.39 12.72 13.73
CA GLN A 142 -23.12 13.97 13.90
C GLN A 142 -24.54 13.91 13.32
N ALA A 143 -24.69 13.27 12.15
CA ALA A 143 -25.98 13.14 11.47
C ALA A 143 -26.82 11.94 11.92
N GLY A 144 -26.27 11.02 12.73
CA GLY A 144 -26.95 9.80 13.15
C GLY A 144 -27.15 8.77 12.05
N ILE A 145 -26.38 8.84 10.96
CA ILE A 145 -26.43 7.95 9.79
C ILE A 145 -25.14 7.15 9.61
N LEU A 146 -24.52 6.78 10.71
CA LEU A 146 -23.21 6.11 10.73
C LEU A 146 -23.18 4.81 9.91
N ASP A 147 -24.29 4.06 9.92
CA ASP A 147 -24.48 2.82 9.15
C ASP A 147 -24.34 3.05 7.64
N GLN A 148 -24.97 4.12 7.13
CA GLN A 148 -24.93 4.48 5.70
C GLN A 148 -23.53 4.95 5.29
N LEU A 149 -22.87 5.77 6.12
CA LEU A 149 -21.55 6.29 5.79
C LEU A 149 -20.44 5.23 5.93
N LEU A 150 -20.56 4.32 6.88
CA LEU A 150 -19.70 3.14 6.96
C LEU A 150 -19.88 2.21 5.74
N ASP A 151 -21.10 2.05 5.21
CA ASP A 151 -21.32 1.26 4.00
C ASP A 151 -20.67 1.91 2.77
N ARG A 152 -20.82 3.23 2.59
CA ARG A 152 -20.12 4.00 1.54
C ARG A 152 -18.60 3.87 1.66
N LEU A 153 -18.08 4.01 2.86
CA LEU A 153 -16.66 3.89 3.16
C LEU A 153 -16.14 2.47 2.87
N ALA A 154 -16.92 1.44 3.23
CA ALA A 154 -16.58 0.06 2.90
C ALA A 154 -16.51 -0.17 1.38
N VAL A 155 -17.48 0.33 0.61
CA VAL A 155 -17.48 0.26 -0.87
C VAL A 155 -16.26 0.96 -1.44
N TYR A 156 -15.93 2.17 -0.94
CA TYR A 156 -14.74 2.91 -1.35
C TYR A 156 -13.45 2.13 -1.12
N MET A 157 -13.28 1.58 0.09
CA MET A 157 -12.08 0.80 0.44
C MET A 157 -11.98 -0.48 -0.39
N GLU A 158 -13.09 -1.19 -0.60
CA GLU A 158 -13.15 -2.39 -1.43
C GLU A 158 -12.75 -2.12 -2.88
N LYS A 159 -13.29 -1.06 -3.49
CA LYS A 159 -12.93 -0.64 -4.86
C LYS A 159 -11.45 -0.25 -4.96
N THR A 160 -10.95 0.53 -4.01
CA THR A 160 -9.54 0.94 -3.96
C THR A 160 -8.61 -0.26 -3.83
N GLU A 161 -8.92 -1.22 -2.95
CA GLU A 161 -8.13 -2.44 -2.78
C GLU A 161 -8.25 -3.40 -3.97
N ALA A 162 -9.42 -3.45 -4.63
CA ALA A 162 -9.60 -4.23 -5.86
C ALA A 162 -8.68 -3.72 -6.98
N ILE A 163 -8.62 -2.40 -7.22
CA ILE A 163 -7.71 -1.79 -8.21
C ILE A 163 -6.25 -2.13 -7.87
N LYS A 164 -5.81 -1.91 -6.63
CA LYS A 164 -4.45 -2.24 -6.20
C LYS A 164 -4.12 -3.71 -6.37
N SER A 165 -5.05 -4.60 -6.05
CA SER A 165 -4.90 -6.05 -6.20
C SER A 165 -4.78 -6.45 -7.66
N LYS A 166 -5.59 -5.88 -8.56
CA LYS A 166 -5.53 -6.12 -10.00
C LYS A 166 -4.19 -5.69 -10.59
N ILE A 167 -3.75 -4.46 -10.30
CA ILE A 167 -2.43 -3.96 -10.74
C ILE A 167 -1.30 -4.89 -10.25
N LYS A 168 -1.33 -5.28 -8.96
CA LYS A 168 -0.33 -6.18 -8.40
C LYS A 168 -0.32 -7.54 -9.08
N SER A 169 -1.49 -8.11 -9.35
CA SER A 169 -1.62 -9.41 -10.02
C SER A 169 -1.14 -9.36 -11.46
N ALA A 170 -1.45 -8.29 -12.20
CA ALA A 170 -0.99 -8.11 -13.58
C ALA A 170 0.53 -7.98 -13.67
N LEU A 171 1.18 -7.35 -12.68
CA LEU A 171 2.63 -7.21 -12.63
C LEU A 171 3.36 -8.49 -12.17
N MET A 172 2.66 -9.46 -11.58
CA MET A 172 3.28 -10.67 -11.07
C MET A 172 3.94 -11.50 -12.18
N TYR A 173 3.25 -11.68 -13.32
CA TYR A 173 3.77 -12.45 -14.46
C TYR A 173 5.03 -11.80 -15.06
N PRO A 174 5.05 -10.51 -15.45
CA PRO A 174 6.25 -9.84 -15.94
C PRO A 174 7.44 -9.93 -14.97
N ILE A 175 7.19 -9.68 -13.68
CA ILE A 175 8.24 -9.75 -12.66
C ILE A 175 8.80 -11.17 -12.55
N SER A 176 7.94 -12.19 -12.56
CA SER A 176 8.37 -13.59 -12.49
C SER A 176 9.24 -13.98 -13.68
N VAL A 177 8.86 -13.56 -14.89
CA VAL A 177 9.64 -13.85 -16.10
C VAL A 177 11.01 -13.16 -16.04
N VAL A 178 11.06 -11.88 -15.65
CA VAL A 178 12.34 -11.16 -15.49
C VAL A 178 13.24 -11.82 -14.42
N VAL A 179 12.68 -12.28 -13.31
CA VAL A 179 13.44 -12.99 -12.28
C VAL A 179 14.02 -14.30 -12.81
N VAL A 180 13.20 -15.11 -13.50
CA VAL A 180 13.67 -16.39 -14.10
C VAL A 180 14.76 -16.11 -15.13
N ALA A 181 14.56 -15.12 -15.99
CA ALA A 181 15.55 -14.72 -16.99
C ALA A 181 16.88 -14.30 -16.36
N PHE A 182 16.81 -13.51 -15.30
CA PHE A 182 17.99 -13.10 -14.55
C PHE A 182 18.74 -14.31 -13.96
N VAL A 183 18.01 -15.28 -13.41
CA VAL A 183 18.61 -16.55 -12.91
C VAL A 183 19.28 -17.32 -14.04
N VAL A 184 18.62 -17.45 -15.20
CA VAL A 184 19.20 -18.13 -16.38
C VAL A 184 20.48 -17.43 -16.83
N VAL A 185 20.46 -16.10 -16.98
CA VAL A 185 21.66 -15.35 -17.37
C VAL A 185 22.78 -15.49 -16.32
N ALA A 186 22.46 -15.47 -15.04
CA ALA A 186 23.44 -15.68 -13.98
C ALA A 186 24.09 -17.08 -14.07
N VAL A 187 23.29 -18.12 -14.33
CA VAL A 187 23.82 -19.49 -14.55
C VAL A 187 24.74 -19.54 -15.76
N ILE A 188 24.35 -18.91 -16.87
CA ILE A 188 25.20 -18.84 -18.09
C ILE A 188 26.52 -18.13 -17.76
N MET A 189 26.47 -16.98 -17.10
CA MET A 189 27.65 -16.20 -16.74
C MET A 189 28.60 -16.94 -15.78
N ILE A 190 28.08 -17.72 -14.84
CA ILE A 190 28.89 -18.38 -13.81
C ILE A 190 29.46 -19.72 -14.30
N PHE A 191 28.72 -20.48 -15.09
CA PHE A 191 29.10 -21.86 -15.43
C PHE A 191 29.40 -22.05 -16.92
N VAL A 192 28.59 -21.49 -17.82
CA VAL A 192 28.69 -21.77 -19.24
C VAL A 192 29.86 -20.97 -19.87
N ILE A 193 29.92 -19.69 -19.66
CA ILE A 193 30.95 -18.83 -20.27
C ILE A 193 32.36 -19.20 -19.79
N PRO A 194 32.63 -19.44 -18.51
CA PRO A 194 33.96 -19.90 -18.09
C PRO A 194 34.38 -21.23 -18.71
N ALA A 195 33.46 -22.20 -18.81
CA ALA A 195 33.77 -23.49 -19.48
C ALA A 195 34.14 -23.28 -20.98
N PHE A 196 33.42 -22.44 -21.69
CA PHE A 196 33.78 -22.08 -23.07
C PHE A 196 35.12 -21.35 -23.15
N LYS A 197 35.43 -20.47 -22.22
CA LYS A 197 36.75 -19.80 -22.17
C LYS A 197 37.88 -20.81 -22.08
N GLU A 198 37.77 -21.82 -21.20
CA GLU A 198 38.80 -22.89 -21.08
C GLU A 198 38.95 -23.64 -22.37
N VAL A 199 37.85 -24.01 -23.04
CA VAL A 199 37.90 -24.69 -24.34
C VAL A 199 38.59 -23.80 -25.37
N PHE A 200 38.21 -22.54 -25.52
CA PHE A 200 38.83 -21.66 -26.55
C PHE A 200 40.29 -21.35 -26.25
N SER A 201 40.68 -21.22 -24.97
CA SER A 201 42.11 -21.01 -24.65
C SER A 201 43.00 -22.17 -25.04
N SER A 202 42.47 -23.41 -25.08
CA SER A 202 43.21 -24.60 -25.50
C SER A 202 43.47 -24.66 -27.00
N PHE A 203 42.70 -23.93 -27.82
CA PHE A 203 42.89 -23.85 -29.25
C PHE A 203 43.88 -22.79 -29.74
N GLY A 204 44.34 -21.89 -28.85
CA GLY A 204 45.38 -20.88 -29.14
C GLY A 204 44.98 -19.82 -30.15
N ALA A 205 43.70 -19.66 -30.48
CA ALA A 205 43.22 -18.71 -31.47
C ALA A 205 42.79 -17.37 -30.81
N ASP A 206 43.00 -16.27 -31.55
CA ASP A 206 42.53 -14.95 -31.15
C ASP A 206 41.00 -14.89 -31.11
N LEU A 207 40.44 -14.59 -29.95
CA LEU A 207 39.00 -14.49 -29.75
C LEU A 207 38.43 -13.21 -30.34
N PRO A 208 37.22 -13.27 -30.98
CA PRO A 208 36.54 -12.08 -31.48
C PRO A 208 36.19 -11.09 -30.33
N ALA A 209 36.17 -9.78 -30.65
CA ALA A 209 35.87 -8.74 -29.68
C ALA A 209 34.54 -8.92 -28.93
N PRO A 210 33.42 -9.36 -29.54
CA PRO A 210 32.18 -9.64 -28.82
C PRO A 210 32.32 -10.77 -27.79
N THR A 211 33.10 -11.82 -28.12
CA THR A 211 33.36 -12.95 -27.21
C THR A 211 34.20 -12.49 -26.01
N LEU A 212 35.26 -11.70 -26.23
CA LEU A 212 36.08 -11.12 -25.17
C LEU A 212 35.24 -10.23 -24.24
N PHE A 213 34.33 -9.45 -24.81
CA PHE A 213 33.41 -8.61 -23.99
C PHE A 213 32.53 -9.46 -23.07
N VAL A 214 31.90 -10.50 -23.58
CA VAL A 214 31.03 -11.40 -22.79
C VAL A 214 31.84 -12.16 -21.76
N ILE A 215 33.05 -12.64 -22.06
CA ILE A 215 33.97 -13.28 -21.12
C ILE A 215 34.36 -12.29 -19.99
N GLY A 216 34.73 -11.05 -20.34
CA GLY A 216 35.08 -10.02 -19.37
C GLY A 216 33.91 -9.68 -18.44
N MET A 217 32.68 -9.61 -18.97
CA MET A 217 31.47 -9.46 -18.15
C MET A 217 31.25 -10.65 -17.20
N SER A 218 31.48 -11.88 -17.67
CA SER A 218 31.36 -13.08 -16.86
C SER A 218 32.39 -13.08 -15.72
N GLU A 219 33.65 -12.78 -16.00
CA GLU A 219 34.71 -12.69 -15.00
C GLU A 219 34.40 -11.62 -13.93
N PHE A 220 33.96 -10.44 -14.38
CA PHE A 220 33.52 -9.38 -13.47
C PHE A 220 32.36 -9.84 -12.61
N PHE A 221 31.36 -10.51 -13.18
CA PHE A 221 30.21 -11.02 -12.44
C PHE A 221 30.62 -12.09 -11.42
N VAL A 222 31.47 -13.04 -11.79
CA VAL A 222 31.98 -14.10 -10.89
C VAL A 222 32.85 -13.53 -9.77
N ALA A 223 33.71 -12.55 -10.06
CA ALA A 223 34.59 -11.93 -9.07
C ALA A 223 33.83 -11.04 -8.07
N TYR A 224 32.80 -10.31 -8.54
CA TYR A 224 32.14 -9.23 -7.79
C TYR A 224 30.66 -9.44 -7.53
N TRP A 225 30.11 -10.67 -7.71
CA TRP A 225 28.70 -10.93 -7.53
C TRP A 225 28.15 -10.44 -6.17
N TRP A 226 28.89 -10.66 -5.08
CA TRP A 226 28.49 -10.21 -3.74
C TRP A 226 28.45 -8.68 -3.61
N LEU A 227 29.35 -7.97 -4.30
CA LEU A 227 29.36 -6.51 -4.33
C LEU A 227 28.24 -5.97 -5.21
N ILE A 228 27.94 -6.63 -6.35
CA ILE A 228 26.84 -6.29 -7.24
C ILE A 228 25.52 -6.41 -6.50
N PHE A 229 25.24 -7.58 -5.90
CA PHE A 229 24.01 -7.79 -5.14
C PHE A 229 23.94 -6.93 -3.88
N GLY A 230 25.04 -6.74 -3.18
CA GLY A 230 25.15 -5.87 -2.02
C GLY A 230 24.88 -4.41 -2.36
N SER A 231 25.45 -3.91 -3.45
CA SER A 231 25.23 -2.52 -3.90
C SER A 231 23.81 -2.29 -4.42
N ILE A 232 23.24 -3.25 -5.18
CA ILE A 232 21.85 -3.18 -5.64
C ILE A 232 20.90 -3.22 -4.44
N GLY A 233 21.07 -4.17 -3.53
CA GLY A 233 20.21 -4.31 -2.34
C GLY A 233 20.34 -3.10 -1.40
N GLY A 234 21.56 -2.65 -1.13
CA GLY A 234 21.82 -1.45 -0.35
C GLY A 234 21.29 -0.19 -1.03
N GLY A 235 21.54 -0.03 -2.32
CA GLY A 235 21.04 1.10 -3.12
C GLY A 235 19.51 1.17 -3.12
N LEU A 236 18.83 0.05 -3.34
CA LEU A 236 17.37 -0.04 -3.28
C LEU A 236 16.85 0.29 -1.87
N TYR A 237 17.49 -0.23 -0.83
CA TYR A 237 17.10 0.08 0.55
C TYR A 237 17.21 1.58 0.85
N PHE A 238 18.36 2.20 0.53
CA PHE A 238 18.57 3.63 0.73
C PHE A 238 17.65 4.48 -0.17
N PHE A 239 17.42 4.05 -1.40
CA PHE A 239 16.49 4.70 -2.33
C PHE A 239 15.07 4.72 -1.78
N PHE A 240 14.53 3.57 -1.36
CA PHE A 240 13.19 3.49 -0.76
C PHE A 240 13.09 4.24 0.56
N GLN A 241 14.14 4.26 1.35
CA GLN A 241 14.20 5.03 2.59
C GLN A 241 14.20 6.54 2.31
N ALA A 242 15.00 6.99 1.34
CA ALA A 242 15.06 8.39 0.93
C ALA A 242 13.72 8.83 0.30
N TRP A 243 13.12 7.99 -0.54
CA TRP A 243 11.81 8.25 -1.14
C TRP A 243 10.72 8.45 -0.07
N LYS A 244 10.68 7.59 0.95
CA LYS A 244 9.70 7.71 2.04
C LYS A 244 9.89 8.92 2.96
N ARG A 245 11.12 9.47 3.06
CA ARG A 245 11.46 10.53 4.01
C ARG A 245 11.59 11.92 3.39
N ASN A 246 11.80 12.01 2.10
CA ASN A 246 12.11 13.27 1.43
C ASN A 246 10.97 13.68 0.48
N GLU A 247 10.22 14.72 0.84
CA GLU A 247 9.12 15.26 0.04
C GLU A 247 9.55 15.67 -1.38
N LYS A 248 10.76 16.26 -1.52
CA LYS A 248 11.27 16.65 -2.84
C LYS A 248 11.47 15.44 -3.75
N MET A 249 11.95 14.33 -3.15
CA MET A 249 12.15 13.09 -3.88
C MET A 249 10.81 12.43 -4.25
N GLN A 250 9.82 12.48 -3.37
CA GLN A 250 8.45 12.03 -3.66
C GLN A 250 7.87 12.80 -4.84
N LYS A 251 7.92 14.14 -4.81
CA LYS A 251 7.44 15.00 -5.90
C LYS A 251 8.16 14.73 -7.22
N PHE A 252 9.48 14.51 -7.18
CA PHE A 252 10.24 14.15 -8.37
C PHE A 252 9.82 12.79 -8.94
N MET A 253 9.70 11.77 -8.09
CA MET A 253 9.28 10.44 -8.51
C MET A 253 7.84 10.42 -9.02
N ASP A 254 6.93 11.13 -8.38
CA ASP A 254 5.54 11.24 -8.82
C ASP A 254 5.45 11.88 -10.23
N ARG A 255 6.26 12.91 -10.50
CA ARG A 255 6.37 13.51 -11.83
C ARG A 255 6.96 12.57 -12.87
N LEU A 256 7.99 11.82 -12.47
CA LEU A 256 8.66 10.87 -13.35
C LEU A 256 7.72 9.72 -13.72
N LEU A 257 7.01 9.17 -12.74
CA LEU A 257 6.10 8.05 -12.93
C LEU A 257 4.95 8.39 -13.89
N LEU A 258 4.43 9.61 -13.85
CA LEU A 258 3.40 10.06 -14.79
C LEU A 258 3.91 10.21 -16.23
N LYS A 259 5.24 10.33 -16.45
CA LYS A 259 5.85 10.44 -17.80
C LYS A 259 6.25 9.09 -18.40
N VAL A 260 6.23 8.01 -17.62
CA VAL A 260 6.59 6.68 -18.13
C VAL A 260 5.52 6.20 -19.10
N PRO A 261 5.87 5.84 -20.35
CA PRO A 261 4.88 5.36 -21.31
C PRO A 261 4.13 4.13 -20.76
N VAL A 262 2.84 4.01 -21.05
CA VAL A 262 1.90 3.00 -20.58
C VAL A 262 1.60 3.12 -19.07
N PHE A 263 2.61 3.10 -18.21
CA PHE A 263 2.43 3.20 -16.76
C PHE A 263 1.96 4.59 -16.30
N GLY A 264 2.43 5.65 -16.95
CA GLY A 264 2.01 7.03 -16.62
C GLY A 264 0.52 7.23 -16.82
N THR A 265 -0.02 6.78 -17.94
CA THR A 265 -1.46 6.86 -18.24
C THR A 265 -2.28 6.02 -17.25
N LEU A 266 -1.80 4.81 -16.88
CA LEU A 266 -2.46 3.97 -15.89
C LEU A 266 -2.51 4.64 -14.51
N ILE A 267 -1.38 5.24 -14.09
CA ILE A 267 -1.28 5.96 -12.81
C ILE A 267 -2.21 7.19 -12.82
N GLU A 268 -2.18 7.98 -13.89
CA GLU A 268 -3.04 9.15 -14.06
C GLU A 268 -4.52 8.78 -13.93
N LYS A 269 -4.99 7.80 -14.72
CA LYS A 269 -6.39 7.33 -14.66
C LYS A 269 -6.76 6.78 -13.28
N SER A 270 -5.84 6.06 -12.62
CA SER A 270 -6.04 5.57 -11.26
C SER A 270 -6.15 6.70 -10.23
N ILE A 271 -5.40 7.78 -10.40
CA ILE A 271 -5.49 8.97 -9.55
C ILE A 271 -6.83 9.67 -9.75
N ILE A 272 -7.22 9.89 -11.02
CA ILE A 272 -8.49 10.54 -11.38
C ILE A 272 -9.68 9.72 -10.83
N ALA A 273 -9.67 8.39 -11.01
CA ALA A 273 -10.70 7.51 -10.47
C ALA A 273 -10.83 7.65 -8.95
N ARG A 274 -9.71 7.65 -8.23
CA ARG A 274 -9.71 7.83 -6.76
C ARG A 274 -10.17 9.22 -6.36
N TRP A 275 -9.67 10.25 -7.01
CA TRP A 275 -10.01 11.63 -6.74
C TRP A 275 -11.52 11.87 -6.90
N THR A 276 -12.08 11.48 -8.06
CA THR A 276 -13.51 11.63 -8.35
C THR A 276 -14.37 10.77 -7.43
N ARG A 277 -13.97 9.54 -7.14
CA ARG A 277 -14.66 8.64 -6.20
C ARG A 277 -14.68 9.21 -4.80
N THR A 278 -13.56 9.74 -4.33
CA THR A 278 -13.45 10.33 -2.99
C THR A 278 -14.36 11.54 -2.86
N LEU A 279 -14.29 12.46 -3.83
CA LEU A 279 -15.12 13.68 -3.80
C LEU A 279 -16.62 13.34 -3.89
N SER A 280 -17.00 12.43 -4.80
CA SER A 280 -18.37 11.92 -4.90
C SER A 280 -18.87 11.34 -3.57
N THR A 281 -18.04 10.53 -2.92
CA THR A 281 -18.41 9.87 -1.65
C THR A 281 -18.58 10.89 -0.52
N MET A 282 -17.67 11.86 -0.41
CA MET A 282 -17.74 12.93 0.60
C MET A 282 -18.95 13.83 0.40
N PHE A 283 -19.19 14.24 -0.86
CA PHE A 283 -20.33 15.09 -1.20
C PHE A 283 -21.67 14.41 -0.96
N ALA A 284 -21.78 13.13 -1.34
CA ALA A 284 -22.95 12.29 -1.05
C ALA A 284 -23.17 12.05 0.45
N ALA A 285 -22.14 12.21 1.28
CA ALA A 285 -22.22 12.16 2.74
C ALA A 285 -22.62 13.50 3.37
N GLY A 286 -22.82 14.55 2.56
CA GLY A 286 -23.19 15.89 3.02
C GLY A 286 -22.01 16.70 3.58
N VAL A 287 -20.77 16.26 3.35
CA VAL A 287 -19.58 17.02 3.78
C VAL A 287 -19.43 18.28 2.92
N PRO A 288 -19.22 19.46 3.51
CA PRO A 288 -19.01 20.69 2.77
C PRO A 288 -17.86 20.56 1.77
N LEU A 289 -18.03 21.16 0.57
CA LEU A 289 -17.10 20.99 -0.56
C LEU A 289 -15.64 21.33 -0.20
N VAL A 290 -15.42 22.42 0.54
CA VAL A 290 -14.07 22.87 0.94
C VAL A 290 -13.40 21.86 1.87
N GLU A 291 -14.16 21.26 2.80
CA GLU A 291 -13.64 20.23 3.71
C GLU A 291 -13.41 18.89 2.98
N ALA A 292 -14.31 18.56 2.02
CA ALA A 292 -14.15 17.39 1.20
C ALA A 292 -12.86 17.43 0.37
N LEU A 293 -12.50 18.58 -0.19
CA LEU A 293 -11.29 18.77 -1.00
C LEU A 293 -10.01 18.52 -0.21
N ASP A 294 -9.95 18.85 1.10
CA ASP A 294 -8.82 18.50 1.97
C ASP A 294 -8.56 16.98 2.00
N SER A 295 -9.63 16.20 2.19
CA SER A 295 -9.54 14.74 2.22
C SER A 295 -9.20 14.15 0.85
N VAL A 296 -9.76 14.73 -0.23
CA VAL A 296 -9.57 14.28 -1.61
C VAL A 296 -8.12 14.43 -2.08
N GLY A 297 -7.47 15.54 -1.75
CA GLY A 297 -6.06 15.77 -2.05
C GLY A 297 -5.17 14.67 -1.49
N GLY A 298 -5.34 14.34 -0.21
CA GLY A 298 -4.61 13.26 0.44
C GLY A 298 -4.89 11.87 -0.14
N ALA A 299 -6.15 11.58 -0.46
CA ALA A 299 -6.59 10.30 -1.03
C ALA A 299 -6.10 10.08 -2.46
N ALA A 300 -5.81 11.13 -3.24
CA ALA A 300 -5.29 11.04 -4.60
C ALA A 300 -3.97 10.25 -4.67
N GLY A 301 -3.14 10.34 -3.62
CA GLY A 301 -1.91 9.55 -3.48
C GLY A 301 -0.81 9.94 -4.46
N ASN A 302 -0.84 11.19 -4.95
CA ASN A 302 0.18 11.79 -5.81
C ASN A 302 0.34 13.25 -5.44
N SER A 303 1.57 13.71 -5.30
CA SER A 303 1.90 15.05 -4.82
C SER A 303 1.45 16.18 -5.78
N ILE A 304 1.41 15.90 -7.09
CA ILE A 304 0.97 16.89 -8.09
C ILE A 304 -0.53 17.15 -7.94
N TYR A 305 -1.31 16.07 -7.79
CA TYR A 305 -2.75 16.17 -7.59
C TYR A 305 -3.10 16.71 -6.20
N LEU A 306 -2.29 16.42 -5.17
CA LEU A 306 -2.43 17.03 -3.85
C LEU A 306 -2.28 18.57 -3.93
N GLU A 307 -1.16 19.06 -4.50
CA GLU A 307 -0.91 20.50 -4.65
C GLU A 307 -1.97 21.19 -5.53
N ALA A 308 -2.47 20.50 -6.56
CA ALA A 308 -3.54 21.01 -7.39
C ALA A 308 -4.86 21.09 -6.62
N THR A 309 -5.18 20.08 -5.82
CA THR A 309 -6.39 20.04 -5.01
C THR A 309 -6.38 21.12 -3.92
N GLU A 310 -5.23 21.38 -3.30
CA GLU A 310 -5.06 22.51 -2.35
C GLU A 310 -5.33 23.87 -3.02
N ARG A 311 -4.87 24.06 -4.27
CA ARG A 311 -5.19 25.27 -5.05
C ARG A 311 -6.67 25.38 -5.39
N ILE A 312 -7.27 24.26 -5.85
CA ILE A 312 -8.71 24.18 -6.13
C ILE A 312 -9.51 24.53 -4.86
N GLN A 313 -9.13 23.97 -3.71
CA GLN A 313 -9.76 24.25 -2.43
C GLN A 313 -9.70 25.74 -2.08
N HIS A 314 -8.56 26.38 -2.29
CA HIS A 314 -8.40 27.81 -2.05
C HIS A 314 -9.28 28.65 -2.99
N GLU A 315 -9.28 28.36 -4.30
CA GLU A 315 -10.13 29.06 -5.28
C GLU A 315 -11.63 28.90 -4.97
N VAL A 316 -12.06 27.68 -4.62
CA VAL A 316 -13.45 27.40 -4.23
C VAL A 316 -13.82 28.14 -2.93
N SER A 317 -12.92 28.19 -1.94
CA SER A 317 -13.15 28.92 -0.69
C SER A 317 -13.32 30.42 -0.89
N THR A 318 -12.77 30.95 -1.98
CA THR A 318 -12.91 32.40 -2.38
C THR A 318 -14.10 32.64 -3.32
N GLY A 319 -14.92 31.62 -3.62
CA GLY A 319 -16.16 31.74 -4.37
C GLY A 319 -16.04 31.36 -5.86
N THR A 320 -14.91 30.82 -6.31
CA THR A 320 -14.78 30.26 -7.67
C THR A 320 -15.55 28.95 -7.75
N SER A 321 -16.25 28.68 -8.88
CA SER A 321 -16.92 27.39 -9.08
C SER A 321 -15.89 26.24 -9.11
N LEU A 322 -16.29 25.04 -8.66
CA LEU A 322 -15.43 23.87 -8.67
C LEU A 322 -14.92 23.55 -10.09
N THR A 323 -15.80 23.62 -11.09
CA THR A 323 -15.44 23.39 -12.50
C THR A 323 -14.39 24.38 -13.00
N ALA A 324 -14.54 25.68 -12.67
CA ALA A 324 -13.56 26.69 -13.08
C ALA A 324 -12.21 26.46 -12.39
N ALA A 325 -12.20 26.18 -11.10
CA ALA A 325 -10.98 25.89 -10.34
C ALA A 325 -10.27 24.62 -10.85
N MET A 326 -11.01 23.55 -11.18
CA MET A 326 -10.48 22.34 -11.79
C MET A 326 -9.91 22.60 -13.19
N THR A 327 -10.56 23.45 -13.98
CA THR A 327 -10.08 23.85 -15.32
C THR A 327 -8.76 24.63 -15.19
N ASN A 328 -8.63 25.55 -14.26
CA ASN A 328 -7.41 26.30 -13.98
C ASN A 328 -6.24 25.39 -13.56
N ALA A 329 -6.53 24.31 -12.86
CA ALA A 329 -5.53 23.32 -12.45
C ALA A 329 -4.90 22.56 -13.62
N ASN A 330 -5.59 22.46 -14.77
CA ASN A 330 -5.14 21.83 -16.02
C ASN A 330 -4.59 20.40 -15.88
N LEU A 331 -5.19 19.62 -14.97
CA LEU A 331 -4.82 18.22 -14.67
C LEU A 331 -5.97 17.24 -14.92
N PHE A 332 -7.18 17.73 -15.09
CA PHE A 332 -8.36 16.89 -15.22
C PHE A 332 -8.78 16.76 -16.69
N PRO A 333 -9.10 15.52 -17.15
CA PRO A 333 -9.64 15.31 -18.49
C PRO A 333 -10.96 16.04 -18.71
N THR A 334 -11.23 16.40 -19.97
CA THR A 334 -12.44 17.14 -20.38
C THR A 334 -13.73 16.47 -19.88
N MET A 335 -13.79 15.13 -19.90
CA MET A 335 -14.97 14.39 -19.41
C MET A 335 -15.25 14.67 -17.93
N VAL A 336 -14.20 14.70 -17.08
CA VAL A 336 -14.37 14.98 -15.64
C VAL A 336 -14.87 16.40 -15.44
N LEU A 337 -14.31 17.37 -16.19
CA LEU A 337 -14.74 18.78 -16.14
C LEU A 337 -16.20 18.95 -16.57
N GLN A 338 -16.62 18.25 -17.65
CA GLN A 338 -18.00 18.26 -18.11
C GLN A 338 -18.96 17.66 -17.08
N MET A 339 -18.60 16.49 -16.48
CA MET A 339 -19.41 15.88 -15.43
C MET A 339 -19.50 16.79 -14.19
N CYS A 340 -18.42 17.46 -13.84
CA CYS A 340 -18.40 18.42 -12.75
C CYS A 340 -19.33 19.62 -13.04
N SER A 341 -19.26 20.22 -14.25
CA SER A 341 -20.11 21.34 -14.67
C SER A 341 -21.60 20.97 -14.60
N ILE A 342 -21.97 19.83 -15.19
CA ILE A 342 -23.35 19.35 -15.15
C ILE A 342 -23.80 19.11 -13.69
N GLY A 343 -22.90 18.56 -12.87
CA GLY A 343 -23.17 18.32 -11.45
C GLY A 343 -23.36 19.61 -10.64
N GLU A 344 -22.57 20.65 -10.92
CA GLU A 344 -22.74 21.99 -10.30
C GLU A 344 -24.06 22.66 -10.72
N GLU A 345 -24.39 22.62 -12.01
CA GLU A 345 -25.62 23.23 -12.55
C GLU A 345 -26.88 22.51 -12.06
N SER A 346 -26.85 21.19 -11.94
CA SER A 346 -27.99 20.37 -11.52
C SER A 346 -28.08 20.14 -10.02
N GLY A 347 -27.07 20.55 -9.25
CA GLY A 347 -26.96 20.28 -7.80
C GLY A 347 -26.72 18.79 -7.47
N SER A 348 -26.20 18.01 -8.44
CA SER A 348 -25.96 16.56 -8.29
C SER A 348 -24.50 16.18 -8.56
N ILE A 349 -23.57 16.91 -7.96
CA ILE A 349 -22.12 16.73 -8.11
C ILE A 349 -21.71 15.29 -7.72
N ASP A 350 -22.26 14.78 -6.61
CA ASP A 350 -22.01 13.43 -6.11
C ASP A 350 -22.32 12.36 -7.16
N HIS A 351 -23.49 12.47 -7.82
CA HIS A 351 -23.90 11.52 -8.85
C HIS A 351 -23.02 11.61 -10.10
N MET A 352 -22.75 12.82 -10.59
CA MET A 352 -21.97 13.04 -11.80
C MET A 352 -20.51 12.62 -11.63
N LEU A 353 -19.87 13.03 -10.53
CA LEU A 353 -18.52 12.58 -10.23
C LEU A 353 -18.43 11.07 -9.92
N GLY A 354 -19.51 10.49 -9.35
CA GLY A 354 -19.63 9.05 -9.20
C GLY A 354 -19.60 8.30 -10.54
N LYS A 355 -20.29 8.82 -11.58
CA LYS A 355 -20.23 8.29 -12.94
C LYS A 355 -18.85 8.44 -13.59
N ALA A 356 -18.21 9.60 -13.38
CA ALA A 356 -16.84 9.78 -13.83
C ALA A 356 -15.89 8.77 -13.17
N ALA A 357 -16.04 8.53 -11.87
CA ALA A 357 -15.26 7.54 -11.15
C ALA A 357 -15.48 6.12 -11.69
N ASP A 358 -16.74 5.70 -11.91
CA ASP A 358 -17.06 4.39 -12.49
C ASP A 358 -16.40 4.20 -13.86
N PHE A 359 -16.40 5.24 -14.70
CA PHE A 359 -15.76 5.21 -16.01
C PHE A 359 -14.25 5.03 -15.89
N TYR A 360 -13.57 5.84 -15.07
CA TYR A 360 -12.10 5.73 -14.91
C TYR A 360 -11.68 4.46 -14.18
N GLU A 361 -12.50 3.92 -13.28
CA GLU A 361 -12.27 2.60 -12.67
C GLU A 361 -12.31 1.50 -13.75
N ALA A 362 -13.28 1.55 -14.66
CA ALA A 362 -13.36 0.61 -15.79
C ALA A 362 -12.17 0.76 -16.75
N GLU A 363 -11.77 1.99 -17.09
CA GLU A 363 -10.60 2.26 -17.92
C GLU A 363 -9.31 1.71 -17.30
N VAL A 364 -9.14 1.84 -15.98
CA VAL A 364 -8.01 1.25 -15.25
C VAL A 364 -8.05 -0.27 -15.33
N ASP A 365 -9.23 -0.88 -15.18
CA ASP A 365 -9.41 -2.33 -15.27
C ASP A 365 -9.02 -2.85 -16.65
N ASP A 366 -9.45 -2.19 -17.72
CA ASP A 366 -9.12 -2.55 -19.11
C ASP A 366 -7.63 -2.39 -19.40
N MET A 367 -7.02 -1.30 -18.92
CA MET A 367 -5.58 -1.09 -19.07
C MET A 367 -4.77 -2.14 -18.32
N VAL A 368 -5.17 -2.51 -17.11
CA VAL A 368 -4.50 -3.55 -16.32
C VAL A 368 -4.62 -4.92 -17.00
N ALA A 369 -5.78 -5.25 -17.57
CA ALA A 369 -5.98 -6.48 -18.34
C ALA A 369 -5.08 -6.50 -19.59
N GLY A 370 -4.96 -5.37 -20.29
CA GLY A 370 -4.11 -5.22 -21.46
C GLY A 370 -2.60 -5.19 -21.17
N LEU A 371 -2.22 -4.84 -19.94
CA LEU A 371 -0.81 -4.64 -19.57
C LEU A 371 0.01 -5.93 -19.70
N SER A 372 -0.55 -7.07 -19.30
CA SER A 372 0.12 -8.37 -19.42
C SER A 372 0.39 -8.74 -20.86
N SER A 373 -0.56 -8.50 -21.78
CA SER A 373 -0.41 -8.80 -23.20
C SER A 373 0.57 -7.86 -23.92
N LEU A 374 0.67 -6.59 -23.48
CA LEU A 374 1.65 -5.64 -24.04
C LEU A 374 3.07 -5.91 -23.53
N MET A 375 3.23 -6.41 -22.32
CA MET A 375 4.54 -6.71 -21.73
C MET A 375 5.19 -7.95 -22.34
N GLU A 376 4.41 -8.92 -22.80
CA GLU A 376 4.92 -10.18 -23.35
C GLU A 376 5.84 -10.00 -24.55
N PRO A 377 5.47 -9.28 -25.65
CA PRO A 377 6.36 -9.02 -26.76
C PRO A 377 7.63 -8.27 -26.35
N ILE A 378 7.53 -7.30 -25.44
CA ILE A 378 8.69 -6.53 -24.97
C ILE A 378 9.67 -7.45 -24.24
N ILE A 379 9.16 -8.32 -23.36
CA ILE A 379 9.98 -9.29 -22.63
C ILE A 379 10.66 -10.27 -23.61
N ILE A 380 9.92 -10.81 -24.58
CA ILE A 380 10.45 -11.75 -25.57
C ILE A 380 11.57 -11.10 -26.39
N VAL A 381 11.37 -9.88 -26.90
CA VAL A 381 12.39 -9.16 -27.66
C VAL A 381 13.61 -8.87 -26.80
N PHE A 382 13.42 -8.41 -25.58
CA PHE A 382 14.52 -8.12 -24.66
C PHE A 382 15.35 -9.38 -24.34
N LEU A 383 14.67 -10.46 -23.93
CA LEU A 383 15.32 -11.72 -23.59
C LEU A 383 15.94 -12.40 -24.80
N GLY A 384 15.24 -12.40 -25.92
CA GLY A 384 15.75 -12.93 -27.18
C GLY A 384 17.03 -12.21 -27.64
N SER A 385 17.05 -10.88 -27.53
CA SER A 385 18.23 -10.08 -27.84
C SER A 385 19.38 -10.33 -26.85
N LEU A 386 19.10 -10.43 -25.58
CA LEU A 386 20.10 -10.65 -24.55
C LEU A 386 20.72 -12.05 -24.65
N ILE A 387 19.88 -13.08 -24.62
CA ILE A 387 20.35 -14.47 -24.70
C ILE A 387 20.93 -14.77 -26.08
N GLY A 388 20.27 -14.32 -27.16
CA GLY A 388 20.76 -14.45 -28.51
C GLY A 388 22.11 -13.78 -28.72
N GLY A 389 22.32 -12.58 -28.17
CA GLY A 389 23.61 -11.88 -28.20
C GLY A 389 24.72 -12.67 -27.48
N ILE A 390 24.43 -13.26 -26.32
CA ILE A 390 25.38 -14.12 -25.59
C ILE A 390 25.73 -15.35 -26.44
N VAL A 391 24.72 -16.05 -26.97
CA VAL A 391 24.90 -17.27 -27.78
C VAL A 391 25.71 -16.95 -29.03
N VAL A 392 25.34 -15.94 -29.80
CA VAL A 392 26.10 -15.53 -31.00
C VAL A 392 27.54 -15.20 -30.64
N SER A 393 27.80 -14.45 -29.60
CA SER A 393 29.15 -14.10 -29.14
C SER A 393 29.99 -15.32 -28.78
N MET A 394 29.36 -16.38 -28.23
CA MET A 394 30.03 -17.63 -27.86
C MET A 394 30.29 -18.55 -29.08
N TYR A 395 29.43 -18.49 -30.13
CA TYR A 395 29.64 -19.27 -31.35
C TYR A 395 30.60 -18.63 -32.37
N LEU A 396 30.78 -17.32 -32.32
CA LEU A 396 31.69 -16.58 -33.23
C LEU A 396 33.12 -17.17 -33.33
N PRO A 397 33.78 -17.58 -32.22
CA PRO A 397 35.10 -18.23 -32.32
C PRO A 397 35.07 -19.55 -33.08
N ILE A 398 34.02 -20.35 -32.95
CA ILE A 398 33.87 -21.64 -33.66
C ILE A 398 33.83 -21.41 -35.17
N PHE A 399 33.09 -20.39 -35.62
CA PHE A 399 33.04 -20.05 -37.04
C PHE A 399 34.39 -19.52 -37.59
N LYS A 400 35.17 -18.79 -36.78
CA LYS A 400 36.51 -18.36 -37.16
C LYS A 400 37.50 -19.53 -37.28
N LEU A 401 37.46 -20.49 -36.35
CA LEU A 401 38.29 -21.69 -36.39
C LEU A 401 38.01 -22.51 -37.64
N GLY A 402 36.74 -22.66 -38.08
CA GLY A 402 36.40 -23.33 -39.32
C GLY A 402 36.83 -22.65 -40.61
N GLN A 403 37.34 -21.40 -40.57
CA GLN A 403 37.92 -20.67 -41.74
C GLN A 403 39.44 -20.79 -41.81
N VAL A 404 40.09 -21.34 -40.80
CA VAL A 404 41.56 -21.45 -40.70
C VAL A 404 42.02 -22.89 -40.99
N VAL A 405 41.08 -23.83 -41.03
CA VAL A 405 41.27 -25.20 -41.51
C VAL A 405 40.84 -25.30 -42.96
#